data_21e8168b7f810de83d12884d1c4fed37
#
_entry.id   21e8168b7f810de83d12884d1c4fed37
#
_cell.length_a   1.000
_cell.length_b   1.000
_cell.length_c   1.000
_cell.angle_alpha   90.00
_cell.angle_beta   90.00
_cell.angle_gamma   90.00
#
_symmetry.space_group_name_H-M   'P 1'
#
loop_
_entity.id
_entity.type
_entity.pdbx_description
1 polymer ?
#
loop_
_entity_poly.entity_id
_entity_poly.type
_entity_poly.pdbx_seq_one_letter_code
_entity_poly.pdbx_strand_id
1 'polypeptide(L)'
;MKKIRINLFIICLLGVLAEVCAQESTWREMPYFLKGYEKQYKKSPKEAALSWFKDARFGLFVHWGPASLYGQGEWVMYNNRIPIKEYEQKTREFKGDKFNAQDYVNLALDANMKYITFVIKHHDGFALWDSKASDYNSVKYPSGRDFLKELSITCKKAGLGLFIYYSVGLDWHHPYYIPNTMYDPARPHYAKTPEEYKYSKPEDFKHYMNFAKTQIMELCTMYGPIAGFWFDTVGGVYQYSDLFNIQEVYDMIHAI
;
A
#
# COMPACT_ATOMS: atom_id res chain seq x y z
N MET A 1 21.01 33.50 -55.13
CA MET A 1 20.34 33.56 -53.82
C MET A 1 19.62 32.24 -53.53
N LYS A 2 20.33 31.18 -53.16
CA LYS A 2 19.77 29.85 -52.76
C LYS A 2 20.78 29.12 -51.88
N LYS A 3 21.05 29.55 -50.67
CA LYS A 3 21.94 28.85 -49.69
C LYS A 3 21.65 29.12 -48.23
N ILE A 4 20.43 29.42 -47.77
CA ILE A 4 20.18 29.68 -46.34
C ILE A 4 18.98 28.90 -45.76
N ARG A 5 18.50 27.82 -46.41
CA ARG A 5 17.36 27.06 -45.86
C ARG A 5 17.67 25.66 -45.30
N ILE A 6 18.91 25.20 -45.37
CA ILE A 6 19.26 23.82 -44.94
C ILE A 6 19.73 23.77 -43.49
N ASN A 7 20.25 24.87 -42.91
CA ASN A 7 20.81 24.82 -41.55
C ASN A 7 19.79 24.95 -40.40
N LEU A 8 18.56 25.41 -40.68
CA LEU A 8 17.56 25.55 -39.59
C LEU A 8 16.87 24.21 -39.25
N PHE A 9 16.75 23.31 -40.22
CA PHE A 9 16.14 21.99 -40.00
C PHE A 9 17.04 21.02 -39.25
N ILE A 10 18.34 21.14 -39.41
CA ILE A 10 19.32 20.28 -38.69
C ILE A 10 19.46 20.71 -37.23
N ILE A 11 19.35 22.00 -36.93
CA ILE A 11 19.43 22.50 -35.54
C ILE A 11 18.16 22.11 -34.73
N CYS A 12 16.97 22.10 -35.36
CA CYS A 12 15.77 21.62 -34.70
C CYS A 12 15.78 20.09 -34.45
N LEU A 13 16.35 19.30 -35.35
CA LEU A 13 16.43 17.85 -35.16
C LEU A 13 17.44 17.46 -34.07
N LEU A 14 18.54 18.19 -33.94
CA LEU A 14 19.53 17.97 -32.87
C LEU A 14 19.00 18.44 -31.50
N GLY A 15 18.16 19.47 -31.45
CA GLY A 15 17.47 19.91 -30.22
C GLY A 15 16.47 18.88 -29.72
N VAL A 16 15.66 18.31 -30.60
CA VAL A 16 14.66 17.27 -30.24
C VAL A 16 15.33 15.95 -29.84
N LEU A 17 16.45 15.59 -30.47
CA LEU A 17 17.25 14.40 -30.08
C LEU A 17 17.96 14.60 -28.74
N ALA A 18 18.37 15.82 -28.40
CA ALA A 18 18.97 16.13 -27.10
C ALA A 18 17.93 16.12 -25.97
N GLU A 19 16.68 16.55 -26.20
CA GLU A 19 15.58 16.44 -25.24
C GLU A 19 15.10 15.00 -25.05
N VAL A 20 15.09 14.17 -26.10
CA VAL A 20 14.74 12.74 -26.00
C VAL A 20 15.87 11.95 -25.29
N CYS A 21 17.14 12.31 -25.46
CA CYS A 21 18.24 11.71 -24.69
C CYS A 21 18.39 12.25 -23.26
N ALA A 22 17.80 13.42 -22.95
CA ALA A 22 17.82 13.97 -21.58
C ALA A 22 16.72 13.38 -20.68
N GLN A 23 15.80 12.56 -21.25
CA GLN A 23 14.76 11.86 -20.49
C GLN A 23 15.19 10.45 -20.04
N GLU A 24 16.43 10.04 -20.31
CA GLU A 24 17.03 8.82 -19.80
C GLU A 24 17.91 9.13 -18.59
N SER A 25 17.47 8.60 -17.45
CA SER A 25 18.17 8.48 -16.15
C SER A 25 18.08 9.69 -15.21
N THR A 26 16.88 10.04 -14.76
CA THR A 26 16.78 10.36 -13.33
C THR A 26 16.97 9.04 -12.58
N TRP A 27 18.22 8.71 -12.26
CA TRP A 27 18.54 7.63 -11.34
C TRP A 27 17.76 7.90 -10.07
N ARG A 28 16.74 7.09 -9.78
CA ARG A 28 16.07 7.18 -8.51
C ARG A 28 17.11 6.99 -7.43
N GLU A 29 17.11 7.84 -6.42
CA GLU A 29 18.00 7.67 -5.28
C GLU A 29 17.85 6.24 -4.75
N MET A 30 18.98 5.55 -4.57
CA MET A 30 18.97 4.18 -4.08
C MET A 30 18.29 4.13 -2.71
N PRO A 31 17.30 3.25 -2.50
CA PRO A 31 16.65 3.09 -1.21
C PRO A 31 17.66 2.83 -0.09
N TYR A 32 17.48 3.51 1.03
CA TYR A 32 18.40 3.48 2.17
C TYR A 32 18.66 2.08 2.73
N PHE A 33 17.68 1.18 2.64
CA PHE A 33 17.78 -0.20 3.11
C PHE A 33 18.63 -1.10 2.18
N LEU A 34 18.94 -0.65 0.97
CA LEU A 34 19.81 -1.36 0.03
C LEU A 34 21.31 -1.02 0.22
N LYS A 35 21.66 -0.36 1.33
CA LYS A 35 23.08 -0.11 1.67
C LYS A 35 23.87 -1.42 1.66
N GLY A 36 24.98 -1.43 0.90
CA GLY A 36 25.80 -2.62 0.65
C GLY A 36 25.52 -3.31 -0.68
N TYR A 37 24.45 -2.91 -1.39
CA TYR A 37 24.07 -3.45 -2.71
C TYR A 37 24.28 -2.44 -3.85
N GLU A 38 25.06 -1.38 -3.64
CA GLU A 38 25.25 -0.24 -4.56
C GLU A 38 25.70 -0.68 -5.96
N LYS A 39 26.64 -1.62 -6.03
CA LYS A 39 27.17 -2.13 -7.30
C LYS A 39 26.10 -2.89 -8.09
N GLN A 40 25.27 -3.65 -7.38
CA GLN A 40 24.17 -4.42 -7.98
C GLN A 40 23.03 -3.50 -8.39
N TYR A 41 22.68 -2.52 -7.54
CA TYR A 41 21.63 -1.53 -7.81
C TYR A 41 21.92 -0.74 -9.10
N LYS A 42 23.16 -0.32 -9.32
CA LYS A 42 23.58 0.37 -10.56
C LYS A 42 23.39 -0.47 -11.82
N LYS A 43 23.42 -1.80 -11.71
CA LYS A 43 23.20 -2.71 -12.84
C LYS A 43 21.72 -3.05 -13.02
N SER A 44 21.04 -3.33 -11.92
CA SER A 44 19.63 -3.70 -11.87
C SER A 44 19.06 -3.41 -10.48
N PRO A 45 18.25 -2.35 -10.31
CA PRO A 45 17.57 -2.07 -9.05
C PRO A 45 16.74 -3.27 -8.54
N LYS A 46 16.04 -3.95 -9.45
CA LYS A 46 15.23 -5.14 -9.15
C LYS A 46 16.07 -6.26 -8.54
N GLU A 47 17.18 -6.61 -9.17
CA GLU A 47 18.06 -7.68 -8.70
C GLU A 47 18.71 -7.33 -7.35
N ALA A 48 19.05 -6.06 -7.12
CA ALA A 48 19.55 -5.59 -5.84
C ALA A 48 18.50 -5.75 -4.73
N ALA A 49 17.26 -5.36 -4.97
CA ALA A 49 16.16 -5.51 -4.03
C ALA A 49 15.87 -7.00 -3.73
N LEU A 50 15.84 -7.86 -4.74
CA LEU A 50 15.65 -9.29 -4.57
C LEU A 50 16.79 -9.95 -3.77
N SER A 51 18.04 -9.57 -4.04
CA SER A 51 19.20 -10.08 -3.29
C SER A 51 19.17 -9.63 -1.84
N TRP A 52 18.89 -8.34 -1.61
CA TRP A 52 18.71 -7.82 -0.26
C TRP A 52 17.59 -8.57 0.50
N PHE A 53 16.42 -8.76 -0.11
CA PHE A 53 15.32 -9.48 0.53
C PHE A 53 15.66 -10.93 0.84
N LYS A 54 16.35 -11.61 -0.09
CA LYS A 54 16.84 -12.98 0.10
C LYS A 54 17.84 -13.08 1.26
N ASP A 55 18.71 -12.09 1.43
CA ASP A 55 19.70 -12.04 2.51
C ASP A 55 19.06 -11.58 3.83
N ALA A 56 18.00 -10.77 3.79
CA ALA A 56 17.27 -10.28 4.96
C ALA A 56 16.59 -11.40 5.76
N ARG A 57 16.06 -12.42 5.09
CA ARG A 57 15.47 -13.68 5.62
C ARG A 57 14.40 -13.51 6.68
N PHE A 58 14.58 -12.60 7.64
CA PHE A 58 13.78 -12.51 8.86
C PHE A 58 13.35 -11.06 9.10
N GLY A 59 12.06 -10.84 9.33
CA GLY A 59 11.45 -9.53 9.58
C GLY A 59 10.32 -9.60 10.60
N LEU A 60 10.00 -8.46 11.19
CA LEU A 60 8.89 -8.30 12.11
C LEU A 60 7.59 -8.10 11.32
N PHE A 61 6.56 -8.89 11.61
CA PHE A 61 5.22 -8.69 11.06
C PHE A 61 4.28 -8.19 12.16
N VAL A 62 3.63 -7.04 11.96
CA VAL A 62 2.80 -6.38 12.97
C VAL A 62 1.36 -6.23 12.47
N HIS A 63 0.41 -6.91 13.17
CA HIS A 63 -1.02 -6.68 13.06
C HIS A 63 -1.46 -5.77 14.19
N TRP A 64 -1.98 -4.60 13.85
CA TRP A 64 -2.45 -3.61 14.81
C TRP A 64 -3.42 -2.63 14.13
N GLY A 65 -4.46 -2.22 14.83
CA GLY A 65 -5.50 -1.34 14.31
C GLY A 65 -6.75 -1.36 15.18
N PRO A 66 -7.91 -0.86 14.70
CA PRO A 66 -9.16 -0.80 15.48
C PRO A 66 -9.61 -2.15 16.04
N ALA A 67 -9.35 -3.26 15.36
CA ALA A 67 -9.65 -4.61 15.85
C ALA A 67 -9.02 -4.89 17.22
N SER A 68 -7.89 -4.23 17.55
CA SER A 68 -7.23 -4.38 18.87
C SER A 68 -8.11 -3.95 20.03
N LEU A 69 -9.10 -3.07 19.82
CA LEU A 69 -10.05 -2.63 20.84
C LEU A 69 -10.95 -3.76 21.36
N TYR A 70 -11.10 -4.81 20.56
CA TYR A 70 -11.93 -5.97 20.92
C TYR A 70 -11.15 -7.07 21.64
N GLY A 71 -9.82 -7.12 21.48
CA GLY A 71 -8.98 -8.17 22.08
C GLY A 71 -9.26 -9.58 21.55
N GLN A 72 -9.85 -9.72 20.34
CA GLN A 72 -10.29 -10.98 19.74
C GLN A 72 -9.66 -11.27 18.37
N GLY A 73 -8.61 -10.53 18.01
CA GLY A 73 -7.94 -10.65 16.72
C GLY A 73 -8.56 -9.79 15.61
N GLU A 74 -7.86 -9.73 14.50
CA GLU A 74 -8.16 -8.81 13.39
C GLU A 74 -9.40 -9.22 12.57
N TRP A 75 -9.87 -10.46 12.71
CA TRP A 75 -11.09 -10.98 12.08
C TRP A 75 -12.36 -10.74 12.92
N VAL A 76 -12.28 -10.03 14.03
CA VAL A 76 -13.39 -9.85 14.99
C VAL A 76 -14.66 -9.29 14.34
N MET A 77 -14.54 -8.35 13.41
CA MET A 77 -15.69 -7.79 12.68
C MET A 77 -16.45 -8.87 11.91
N TYR A 78 -15.72 -9.74 11.21
CA TYR A 78 -16.29 -10.84 10.44
C TYR A 78 -16.86 -11.93 11.34
N ASN A 79 -16.08 -12.44 12.28
CA ASN A 79 -16.45 -13.57 13.13
C ASN A 79 -17.67 -13.27 14.00
N ASN A 80 -17.77 -12.04 14.53
CA ASN A 80 -18.86 -11.61 15.38
C ASN A 80 -19.98 -10.93 14.57
N ARG A 81 -19.84 -10.81 13.24
CA ARG A 81 -20.83 -10.16 12.35
C ARG A 81 -21.17 -8.74 12.79
N ILE A 82 -20.18 -7.99 13.27
CA ILE A 82 -20.38 -6.64 13.81
C ILE A 82 -20.85 -5.72 12.69
N PRO A 83 -22.00 -5.04 12.83
CA PRO A 83 -22.50 -4.11 11.82
C PRO A 83 -21.48 -2.99 11.53
N ILE A 84 -21.42 -2.53 10.28
CA ILE A 84 -20.47 -1.50 9.82
C ILE A 84 -20.50 -0.28 10.74
N LYS A 85 -21.69 0.29 10.97
CA LYS A 85 -21.86 1.49 11.82
C LYS A 85 -21.42 1.27 13.27
N GLU A 86 -21.64 0.07 13.81
CA GLU A 86 -21.19 -0.29 15.16
C GLU A 86 -19.67 -0.37 15.22
N TYR A 87 -19.06 -1.02 14.21
CA TYR A 87 -17.60 -1.10 14.11
C TYR A 87 -16.96 0.29 13.93
N GLU A 88 -17.54 1.15 13.06
CA GLU A 88 -17.11 2.54 12.90
C GLU A 88 -17.21 3.34 14.22
N GLN A 89 -18.32 3.17 14.96
CA GLN A 89 -18.49 3.82 16.25
C GLN A 89 -17.42 3.36 17.25
N LYS A 90 -17.13 2.06 17.32
CA LYS A 90 -16.06 1.52 18.15
C LYS A 90 -14.68 2.02 17.68
N THR A 91 -14.45 2.11 16.39
CA THR A 91 -13.20 2.65 15.82
C THR A 91 -12.92 4.08 16.28
N ARG A 92 -13.93 4.88 16.66
CA ARG A 92 -13.73 6.23 17.22
C ARG A 92 -13.05 6.22 18.60
N GLU A 93 -13.00 5.08 19.28
CA GLU A 93 -12.26 4.92 20.54
C GLU A 93 -10.77 4.61 20.29
N PHE A 94 -10.41 4.29 19.02
CA PHE A 94 -9.03 3.98 18.65
C PHE A 94 -8.18 5.25 18.61
N LYS A 95 -7.42 5.51 19.65
CA LYS A 95 -6.51 6.66 19.77
C LYS A 95 -5.07 6.31 19.41
N GLY A 96 -4.68 5.07 19.64
CA GLY A 96 -3.31 4.61 19.39
C GLY A 96 -2.29 5.25 20.36
N ASP A 97 -2.71 5.63 21.57
CA ASP A 97 -1.87 6.36 22.54
C ASP A 97 -0.59 5.62 22.90
N LYS A 98 -0.62 4.29 22.88
CA LYS A 98 0.53 3.43 23.19
C LYS A 98 1.39 3.09 21.97
N PHE A 99 1.02 3.57 20.78
CA PHE A 99 1.84 3.32 19.59
C PHE A 99 3.12 4.16 19.67
N ASN A 100 4.25 3.47 19.60
CA ASN A 100 5.56 4.09 19.52
C ASN A 100 6.37 3.38 18.41
N ALA A 101 6.61 4.07 17.30
CA ALA A 101 7.36 3.51 16.18
C ALA A 101 8.78 3.07 16.56
N GLN A 102 9.41 3.75 17.53
CA GLN A 102 10.76 3.42 17.98
C GLN A 102 10.81 2.06 18.70
N ASP A 103 9.76 1.68 19.45
CA ASP A 103 9.73 0.40 20.15
C ASP A 103 9.69 -0.77 19.16
N TYR A 104 8.91 -0.68 18.06
CA TYR A 104 8.91 -1.69 16.99
C TYR A 104 10.26 -1.77 16.28
N VAL A 105 10.89 -0.62 16.03
CA VAL A 105 12.22 -0.58 15.40
C VAL A 105 13.27 -1.18 16.32
N ASN A 106 13.27 -0.85 17.61
CA ASN A 106 14.20 -1.42 18.60
C ASN A 106 14.02 -2.95 18.68
N LEU A 107 12.78 -3.43 18.78
CA LEU A 107 12.48 -4.87 18.79
C LEU A 107 13.04 -5.58 17.54
N ALA A 108 12.87 -4.98 16.37
CA ALA A 108 13.38 -5.55 15.12
C ALA A 108 14.92 -5.58 15.10
N LEU A 109 15.58 -4.52 15.57
CA LEU A 109 17.04 -4.43 15.65
C LEU A 109 17.63 -5.42 16.66
N ASP A 110 17.02 -5.51 17.86
CA ASP A 110 17.45 -6.42 18.94
C ASP A 110 17.36 -7.89 18.50
N ALA A 111 16.36 -8.21 17.66
CA ALA A 111 16.20 -9.53 17.05
C ALA A 111 16.99 -9.71 15.73
N ASN A 112 17.87 -8.73 15.37
CA ASN A 112 18.65 -8.72 14.12
C ASN A 112 17.79 -8.85 12.85
N MET A 113 16.53 -8.42 12.89
CA MET A 113 15.65 -8.35 11.73
C MET A 113 16.07 -7.22 10.80
N LYS A 114 15.76 -7.34 9.52
CA LYS A 114 16.18 -6.38 8.48
C LYS A 114 15.03 -5.55 7.92
N TYR A 115 13.80 -5.91 8.26
CA TYR A 115 12.60 -5.20 7.83
C TYR A 115 11.45 -5.36 8.82
N ILE A 116 10.49 -4.46 8.69
CA ILE A 116 9.18 -4.53 9.36
C ILE A 116 8.11 -4.58 8.27
N THR A 117 7.17 -5.54 8.38
CA THR A 117 5.91 -5.55 7.63
C THR A 117 4.83 -5.04 8.54
N PHE A 118 4.23 -3.90 8.20
CA PHE A 118 3.21 -3.25 9.01
C PHE A 118 1.86 -3.26 8.31
N VAL A 119 0.83 -3.76 9.01
CA VAL A 119 -0.54 -3.75 8.52
C VAL A 119 -1.10 -2.34 8.61
N ILE A 120 -1.19 -1.66 7.45
CA ILE A 120 -1.68 -0.28 7.39
C ILE A 120 -3.16 -0.17 7.04
N LYS A 121 -3.72 -1.21 6.43
CA LYS A 121 -5.15 -1.40 6.19
C LYS A 121 -5.46 -2.89 6.19
N HIS A 122 -6.24 -3.35 7.16
CA HIS A 122 -6.76 -4.71 7.21
C HIS A 122 -8.12 -4.81 6.50
N HIS A 123 -8.81 -5.93 6.60
CA HIS A 123 -10.10 -6.20 5.95
C HIS A 123 -11.24 -5.30 6.44
N ASP A 124 -11.10 -4.70 7.62
CA ASP A 124 -12.05 -3.70 8.16
C ASP A 124 -12.03 -2.36 7.40
N GLY A 125 -11.07 -2.17 6.51
CA GLY A 125 -10.96 -1.01 5.63
C GLY A 125 -10.38 0.24 6.27
N PHE A 126 -10.02 0.22 7.58
CA PHE A 126 -9.47 1.38 8.27
C PHE A 126 -8.02 1.64 7.88
N ALA A 127 -7.75 2.86 7.42
CA ALA A 127 -6.41 3.28 6.98
C ALA A 127 -5.60 3.87 8.14
N LEU A 128 -4.39 3.35 8.40
CA LEU A 128 -3.48 3.87 9.44
C LEU A 128 -2.56 4.99 8.93
N TRP A 129 -2.95 5.68 7.85
CA TRP A 129 -2.23 6.81 7.25
C TRP A 129 -3.21 7.90 6.82
N ASP A 130 -2.71 9.07 6.42
CA ASP A 130 -3.48 10.21 5.92
C ASP A 130 -3.97 9.97 4.47
N SER A 131 -4.81 8.96 4.27
CA SER A 131 -5.41 8.69 2.96
C SER A 131 -6.33 9.84 2.53
N LYS A 132 -6.17 10.29 1.29
CA LYS A 132 -7.06 11.28 0.68
C LYS A 132 -8.24 10.62 -0.07
N ALA A 133 -8.16 9.30 -0.25
CA ALA A 133 -9.21 8.52 -0.88
C ALA A 133 -10.40 8.22 0.04
N SER A 134 -10.22 8.33 1.38
CA SER A 134 -11.27 8.03 2.37
C SER A 134 -11.05 8.81 3.66
N ASP A 135 -12.13 9.27 4.27
CA ASP A 135 -12.12 9.83 5.65
C ASP A 135 -12.09 8.72 6.73
N TYR A 136 -12.23 7.45 6.35
CA TYR A 136 -12.10 6.32 7.26
C TYR A 136 -10.62 5.99 7.51
N ASN A 137 -9.94 6.91 8.17
CA ASN A 137 -8.50 6.83 8.42
C ASN A 137 -8.11 7.42 9.79
N SER A 138 -6.92 7.07 10.25
CA SER A 138 -6.42 7.43 11.58
C SER A 138 -6.21 8.93 11.79
N VAL A 139 -5.95 9.70 10.73
CA VAL A 139 -5.76 11.15 10.83
C VAL A 139 -7.09 11.90 10.99
N LYS A 140 -8.14 11.42 10.31
CA LYS A 140 -9.50 12.00 10.39
C LYS A 140 -10.28 11.51 11.61
N TYR A 141 -9.90 10.37 12.15
CA TYR A 141 -10.47 9.80 13.37
C TYR A 141 -9.78 10.36 14.63
N PRO A 142 -10.31 10.10 15.85
CA PRO A 142 -9.83 10.74 17.08
C PRO A 142 -8.36 10.51 17.43
N SER A 143 -7.67 9.56 16.81
CA SER A 143 -6.21 9.42 16.95
C SER A 143 -5.45 10.63 16.40
N GLY A 144 -5.93 11.25 15.31
CA GLY A 144 -5.29 12.41 14.67
C GLY A 144 -3.85 12.16 14.20
N ARG A 145 -3.44 10.87 14.05
CA ARG A 145 -2.06 10.46 13.80
C ARG A 145 -1.93 9.70 12.50
N ASP A 146 -0.84 9.96 11.79
CA ASP A 146 -0.38 9.18 10.64
C ASP A 146 0.67 8.16 11.12
N PHE A 147 0.21 6.98 11.52
CA PHE A 147 1.08 5.93 12.09
C PHE A 147 2.08 5.39 11.08
N LEU A 148 1.71 5.32 9.80
CA LEU A 148 2.63 4.91 8.75
C LEU A 148 3.77 5.90 8.57
N LYS A 149 3.48 7.21 8.60
CA LYS A 149 4.50 8.25 8.53
C LYS A 149 5.48 8.17 9.69
N GLU A 150 4.99 7.98 10.90
CA GLU A 150 5.84 7.83 12.09
C GLU A 150 6.78 6.62 11.95
N LEU A 151 6.25 5.48 11.52
CA LEU A 151 7.04 4.27 11.35
C LEU A 151 8.03 4.39 10.17
N SER A 152 7.63 4.97 9.03
CA SER A 152 8.49 5.13 7.86
C SER A 152 9.72 5.99 8.17
N ILE A 153 9.52 7.10 8.89
CA ILE A 153 10.62 7.97 9.32
C ILE A 153 11.59 7.22 10.24
N THR A 154 11.05 6.43 11.19
CA THR A 154 11.86 5.70 12.17
C THR A 154 12.61 4.53 11.52
N CYS A 155 11.99 3.79 10.62
CA CYS A 155 12.64 2.75 9.83
C CYS A 155 13.77 3.33 8.97
N LYS A 156 13.53 4.47 8.29
CA LYS A 156 14.56 5.15 7.50
C LYS A 156 15.80 5.51 8.33
N LYS A 157 15.60 6.09 9.52
CA LYS A 157 16.71 6.44 10.44
C LYS A 157 17.51 5.22 10.88
N ALA A 158 16.83 4.08 11.06
CA ALA A 158 17.45 2.83 11.51
C ALA A 158 18.03 1.97 10.37
N GLY A 159 17.78 2.31 9.10
CA GLY A 159 18.20 1.51 7.96
C GLY A 159 17.37 0.23 7.74
N LEU A 160 16.20 0.08 8.40
CA LEU A 160 15.31 -1.05 8.26
C LEU A 160 14.39 -0.88 7.05
N GLY A 161 14.23 -1.93 6.23
CA GLY A 161 13.23 -1.96 5.17
C GLY A 161 11.81 -1.91 5.75
N LEU A 162 10.90 -1.15 5.12
CA LEU A 162 9.50 -1.12 5.48
C LEU A 162 8.67 -1.78 4.38
N PHE A 163 8.03 -2.92 4.69
CA PHE A 163 7.00 -3.53 3.87
C PHE A 163 5.63 -3.06 4.34
N ILE A 164 4.76 -2.82 3.39
CA ILE A 164 3.39 -2.41 3.62
C ILE A 164 2.46 -3.59 3.38
N TYR A 165 1.78 -4.05 4.43
CA TYR A 165 0.64 -4.94 4.26
C TYR A 165 -0.60 -4.10 3.90
N TYR A 166 -1.23 -4.46 2.81
CA TYR A 166 -2.46 -3.84 2.34
C TYR A 166 -3.48 -4.92 1.94
N SER A 167 -4.63 -4.92 2.59
CA SER A 167 -5.74 -5.80 2.23
C SER A 167 -6.39 -5.30 0.95
N VAL A 168 -5.95 -5.85 -0.18
CA VAL A 168 -6.51 -5.53 -1.50
C VAL A 168 -7.62 -6.51 -1.88
N GLY A 169 -7.51 -7.75 -1.40
CA GLY A 169 -8.44 -8.82 -1.72
C GLY A 169 -9.62 -8.97 -0.76
N LEU A 170 -9.74 -8.13 0.27
CA LEU A 170 -10.92 -7.99 1.13
C LEU A 170 -11.06 -6.55 1.62
N ASP A 171 -12.30 -6.05 1.62
CA ASP A 171 -12.65 -4.78 2.25
C ASP A 171 -14.12 -4.83 2.72
N TRP A 172 -14.31 -5.11 4.01
CA TRP A 172 -15.64 -5.26 4.61
C TRP A 172 -16.36 -3.92 4.79
N HIS A 173 -15.63 -2.82 4.67
CA HIS A 173 -16.19 -1.48 4.83
C HIS A 173 -16.60 -0.85 3.48
N HIS A 174 -15.86 -1.15 2.40
CA HIS A 174 -16.08 -0.48 1.13
C HIS A 174 -17.43 -0.87 0.48
N PRO A 175 -18.30 0.10 0.14
CA PRO A 175 -19.67 -0.18 -0.32
C PRO A 175 -19.74 -1.01 -1.61
N TYR A 176 -18.77 -0.86 -2.49
CA TYR A 176 -18.73 -1.53 -3.80
C TYR A 176 -17.80 -2.74 -3.84
N TYR A 177 -17.37 -3.28 -2.68
CA TYR A 177 -16.67 -4.56 -2.67
C TYR A 177 -17.65 -5.70 -3.03
N ILE A 178 -17.14 -6.82 -3.56
CA ILE A 178 -17.97 -7.96 -4.00
C ILE A 178 -18.76 -8.59 -2.85
N PRO A 179 -19.90 -9.26 -3.14
CA PRO A 179 -20.71 -9.94 -2.13
C PRO A 179 -20.21 -11.37 -1.84
N ASN A 180 -20.68 -11.95 -0.71
CA ASN A 180 -20.37 -13.33 -0.31
C ASN A 180 -20.80 -14.39 -1.31
N THR A 181 -21.79 -14.11 -2.15
CA THR A 181 -22.19 -15.01 -3.24
C THR A 181 -21.11 -15.23 -4.29
N MET A 182 -20.16 -14.31 -4.38
CA MET A 182 -19.00 -14.41 -5.26
C MET A 182 -17.77 -14.97 -4.49
N TYR A 183 -17.54 -14.51 -3.28
CA TYR A 183 -16.42 -14.94 -2.44
C TYR A 183 -16.82 -14.93 -0.97
N ASP A 184 -16.82 -16.08 -0.31
CA ASP A 184 -17.39 -16.26 1.02
C ASP A 184 -16.91 -15.22 2.05
N PRO A 185 -15.61 -14.98 2.28
CA PRO A 185 -15.16 -13.98 3.25
C PRO A 185 -15.25 -12.53 2.77
N ALA A 186 -15.84 -12.27 1.59
CA ALA A 186 -15.94 -10.92 1.04
C ALA A 186 -16.61 -9.92 1.98
N ARG A 187 -17.53 -10.39 2.80
CA ARG A 187 -18.25 -9.59 3.78
C ARG A 187 -18.63 -10.44 5.01
N PRO A 188 -18.78 -9.84 6.21
CA PRO A 188 -19.38 -10.55 7.34
C PRO A 188 -20.79 -11.06 6.99
N HIS A 189 -21.15 -12.24 7.50
CA HIS A 189 -22.46 -12.88 7.21
C HIS A 189 -23.58 -12.23 8.04
N TYR A 190 -24.05 -11.08 7.62
CA TYR A 190 -25.18 -10.39 8.25
C TYR A 190 -26.50 -11.09 7.96
N ALA A 191 -27.44 -11.07 8.92
CA ALA A 191 -28.80 -11.61 8.73
C ALA A 191 -29.58 -10.82 7.66
N LYS A 192 -29.29 -9.51 7.53
CA LYS A 192 -29.81 -8.63 6.48
C LYS A 192 -28.63 -7.84 5.91
N THR A 193 -28.55 -7.76 4.59
CA THR A 193 -27.53 -6.97 3.92
C THR A 193 -27.59 -5.51 4.38
N PRO A 194 -26.48 -4.94 4.89
CA PRO A 194 -26.42 -3.53 5.28
C PRO A 194 -26.72 -2.59 4.11
N GLU A 195 -27.37 -1.47 4.41
CA GLU A 195 -27.70 -0.43 3.42
C GLU A 195 -26.46 0.26 2.85
N GLU A 196 -25.35 0.18 3.55
CA GLU A 196 -24.04 0.69 3.13
C GLU A 196 -23.51 -0.05 1.89
N TYR A 197 -23.88 -1.31 1.69
CA TYR A 197 -23.40 -2.11 0.56
C TYR A 197 -24.20 -1.79 -0.70
N LYS A 198 -23.50 -1.28 -1.72
CA LYS A 198 -24.07 -0.76 -2.98
C LYS A 198 -23.72 -1.57 -4.21
N TYR A 199 -22.92 -2.64 -4.05
CA TYR A 199 -22.59 -3.52 -5.17
C TYR A 199 -23.86 -4.21 -5.68
N SER A 200 -24.18 -4.08 -6.96
CA SER A 200 -25.35 -4.67 -7.60
C SER A 200 -25.03 -5.43 -8.89
N LYS A 201 -23.91 -5.10 -9.55
CA LYS A 201 -23.45 -5.70 -10.80
C LYS A 201 -21.94 -5.67 -10.90
N PRO A 202 -21.33 -6.53 -11.74
CA PRO A 202 -19.87 -6.63 -11.85
C PRO A 202 -19.13 -5.31 -12.08
N GLU A 203 -19.71 -4.42 -12.90
CA GLU A 203 -19.10 -3.13 -13.22
C GLU A 203 -18.96 -2.19 -12.01
N ASP A 204 -19.73 -2.41 -10.96
CA ASP A 204 -19.66 -1.60 -9.74
C ASP A 204 -18.31 -1.81 -9.01
N PHE A 205 -17.69 -2.97 -9.19
CA PHE A 205 -16.41 -3.28 -8.58
C PHE A 205 -15.27 -2.33 -9.00
N LYS A 206 -15.39 -1.70 -10.15
CA LYS A 206 -14.42 -0.68 -10.59
C LYS A 206 -14.30 0.48 -9.60
N HIS A 207 -15.36 0.80 -8.84
CA HIS A 207 -15.30 1.85 -7.83
C HIS A 207 -14.35 1.47 -6.69
N TYR A 208 -14.39 0.19 -6.27
CA TYR A 208 -13.42 -0.34 -5.30
C TYR A 208 -12.01 -0.37 -5.88
N MET A 209 -11.84 -0.85 -7.11
CA MET A 209 -10.51 -0.93 -7.74
C MET A 209 -9.86 0.45 -7.91
N ASN A 210 -10.63 1.46 -8.30
CA ASN A 210 -10.13 2.83 -8.40
C ASN A 210 -9.73 3.39 -7.03
N PHE A 211 -10.54 3.13 -6.01
CA PHE A 211 -10.22 3.48 -4.63
C PHE A 211 -8.93 2.81 -4.16
N ALA A 212 -8.80 1.49 -4.34
CA ALA A 212 -7.60 0.75 -3.95
C ALA A 212 -6.34 1.24 -4.70
N LYS A 213 -6.44 1.47 -6.01
CA LYS A 213 -5.33 2.03 -6.81
C LYS A 213 -4.92 3.43 -6.35
N THR A 214 -5.87 4.29 -6.00
CA THR A 214 -5.57 5.61 -5.44
C THR A 214 -4.81 5.49 -4.12
N GLN A 215 -5.27 4.64 -3.21
CA GLN A 215 -4.58 4.39 -1.94
C GLN A 215 -3.17 3.80 -2.14
N ILE A 216 -2.99 2.84 -3.04
CA ILE A 216 -1.68 2.27 -3.34
C ILE A 216 -0.74 3.33 -3.93
N MET A 217 -1.23 4.23 -4.77
CA MET A 217 -0.45 5.35 -5.31
C MET A 217 0.01 6.30 -4.20
N GLU A 218 -0.86 6.63 -3.25
CA GLU A 218 -0.49 7.42 -2.06
C GLU A 218 0.67 6.75 -1.30
N LEU A 219 0.57 5.45 -1.07
CA LEU A 219 1.58 4.67 -0.35
C LEU A 219 2.93 4.65 -1.08
N CYS A 220 2.93 4.59 -2.40
CA CYS A 220 4.15 4.61 -3.21
C CYS A 220 4.83 5.98 -3.25
N THR A 221 4.07 7.09 -3.09
CA THR A 221 4.58 8.44 -3.36
C THR A 221 4.78 9.30 -2.11
N MET A 222 4.05 9.01 -1.00
CA MET A 222 4.01 9.91 0.16
C MET A 222 4.96 9.51 1.30
N TYR A 223 5.42 8.25 1.34
CA TYR A 223 6.10 7.69 2.53
C TYR A 223 7.57 7.34 2.28
N GLY A 224 8.12 7.79 1.16
CA GLY A 224 9.50 7.51 0.75
C GLY A 224 9.66 6.08 0.20
N PRO A 225 10.89 5.61 0.01
CA PRO A 225 11.12 4.29 -0.54
C PRO A 225 10.64 3.21 0.43
N ILE A 226 9.66 2.42 -0.01
CA ILE A 226 9.18 1.21 0.67
C ILE A 226 9.89 -0.01 0.11
N ALA A 227 10.09 -1.04 0.95
CA ALA A 227 10.78 -2.27 0.54
C ALA A 227 9.89 -3.18 -0.30
N GLY A 228 8.57 -3.07 -0.16
CA GLY A 228 7.60 -3.80 -0.97
C GLY A 228 6.20 -3.81 -0.35
N PHE A 229 5.28 -4.46 -1.06
CA PHE A 229 3.92 -4.69 -0.60
C PHE A 229 3.69 -6.16 -0.24
N TRP A 230 2.92 -6.36 0.80
CA TRP A 230 2.24 -7.62 1.09
C TRP A 230 0.76 -7.43 0.78
N PHE A 231 0.35 -7.84 -0.42
CA PHE A 231 -1.06 -7.84 -0.81
C PHE A 231 -1.73 -9.10 -0.29
N ASP A 232 -2.73 -8.92 0.58
CA ASP A 232 -3.41 -10.05 1.20
C ASP A 232 -4.70 -10.42 0.49
N THR A 233 -5.09 -11.70 0.65
CA THR A 233 -6.33 -12.32 0.16
C THR A 233 -6.53 -12.28 -1.36
N VAL A 234 -5.47 -12.04 -2.12
CA VAL A 234 -5.54 -12.02 -3.60
C VAL A 234 -5.98 -13.36 -4.21
N GLY A 235 -5.77 -14.48 -3.51
CA GLY A 235 -6.15 -15.81 -4.00
C GLY A 235 -7.64 -15.96 -4.30
N GLY A 236 -8.53 -15.42 -3.45
CA GLY A 236 -9.98 -15.42 -3.68
C GLY A 236 -10.41 -14.57 -4.88
N VAL A 237 -9.63 -13.54 -5.19
CA VAL A 237 -9.94 -12.59 -6.27
C VAL A 237 -9.40 -13.08 -7.62
N TYR A 238 -8.44 -13.99 -7.67
CA TYR A 238 -7.98 -14.62 -8.92
C TYR A 238 -9.10 -15.34 -9.68
N GLN A 239 -10.13 -15.81 -8.99
CA GLN A 239 -11.32 -16.39 -9.63
C GLN A 239 -12.10 -15.37 -10.45
N TYR A 240 -11.89 -14.08 -10.22
CA TYR A 240 -12.55 -12.95 -10.86
C TYR A 240 -11.53 -12.00 -11.48
N SER A 241 -10.53 -12.56 -12.18
CA SER A 241 -9.44 -11.80 -12.79
C SER A 241 -9.92 -10.69 -13.73
N ASP A 242 -11.07 -10.88 -14.38
CA ASP A 242 -11.69 -9.87 -15.25
C ASP A 242 -12.20 -8.64 -14.48
N LEU A 243 -12.55 -8.81 -13.21
CA LEU A 243 -12.95 -7.72 -12.32
C LEU A 243 -11.76 -7.14 -11.56
N PHE A 244 -10.84 -8.03 -11.15
CA PHE A 244 -9.69 -7.69 -10.33
C PHE A 244 -8.40 -7.84 -11.13
N ASN A 245 -8.06 -6.83 -11.90
CA ASN A 245 -6.81 -6.83 -12.67
C ASN A 245 -5.62 -6.49 -11.77
N ILE A 246 -5.08 -7.49 -11.06
CA ILE A 246 -3.92 -7.31 -10.18
C ILE A 246 -2.67 -6.95 -10.98
N GLN A 247 -2.56 -7.37 -12.25
CA GLN A 247 -1.43 -7.02 -13.09
C GLN A 247 -1.35 -5.50 -13.31
N GLU A 248 -2.50 -4.84 -13.50
CA GLU A 248 -2.55 -3.37 -13.61
C GLU A 248 -2.02 -2.68 -12.35
N VAL A 249 -2.29 -3.24 -11.16
CA VAL A 249 -1.74 -2.73 -9.90
C VAL A 249 -0.22 -2.90 -9.85
N TYR A 250 0.30 -4.06 -10.25
CA TYR A 250 1.75 -4.28 -10.32
C TYR A 250 2.43 -3.35 -11.32
N ASP A 251 1.86 -3.20 -12.51
CA ASP A 251 2.40 -2.32 -13.55
C ASP A 251 2.43 -0.86 -13.07
N MET A 252 1.37 -0.42 -12.38
CA MET A 252 1.29 0.91 -11.77
C MET A 252 2.40 1.14 -10.74
N ILE A 253 2.64 0.17 -9.84
CA ILE A 253 3.69 0.26 -8.82
C ILE A 253 5.08 0.29 -9.46
N HIS A 254 5.30 -0.51 -10.50
CA HIS A 254 6.61 -0.58 -11.18
C HIS A 254 6.89 0.64 -12.07
N ALA A 255 5.86 1.40 -12.45
CA ALA A 255 6.01 2.64 -13.21
C ALA A 255 6.46 3.83 -12.35
N ILE A 256 6.30 3.75 -11.02
CA ILE A 256 6.72 4.76 -10.06
C ILE A 256 8.18 4.55 -9.65
#